data_41365ce6007da5923587a9cc67ec6642
#
_entry.id   41365ce6007da5923587a9cc67ec6642
#
_cell.length_a   1.000
_cell.length_b   1.000
_cell.length_c   1.000
_cell.angle_alpha   90.00
_cell.angle_beta   90.00
_cell.angle_gamma   90.00
#
_symmetry.space_group_name_H-M   'P 1'
#
loop_
_entity.id
_entity.type
_entity.pdbx_description
1 polymer ?
#
loop_
_entity_poly.entity_id
_entity_poly.type
_entity_poly.pdbx_seq_one_letter_code
_entity_poly.pdbx_strand_id
1 'polypeptide(L)'
;MHDEVSIEKKLPNRVDGTLRKFALRVPECIYKCSGIIVFGKRIKSLVFSTDLSIIRNVNADAIMAVYPFTPQPVITQALLTAADIPVFSGVGGGLTQGQRAINLAMFAEMQGATGVVLNDPTSNEVRPFGATQHRCWNEQVGGASADAQS
;
A
#
# COMPACT_ATOMS: atom_id res chain seq x y z
N MET A 1 -5.41 27.99 -24.82
CA MET A 1 -5.00 26.73 -25.46
C MET A 1 -4.64 25.78 -24.34
N HIS A 2 -5.61 24.97 -23.91
CA HIS A 2 -5.37 23.97 -22.86
C HIS A 2 -4.98 22.67 -23.56
N ASP A 3 -3.71 22.30 -23.45
CA ASP A 3 -3.26 20.97 -23.86
C ASP A 3 -3.87 19.95 -22.90
N GLU A 4 -4.92 19.28 -23.36
CA GLU A 4 -5.41 18.04 -22.70
C GLU A 4 -4.32 17.00 -22.83
N VAL A 5 -3.56 16.82 -21.75
CA VAL A 5 -2.67 15.66 -21.62
C VAL A 5 -3.56 14.43 -21.54
N SER A 6 -3.72 13.75 -22.67
CA SER A 6 -4.41 12.46 -22.72
C SER A 6 -3.58 11.45 -21.90
N ILE A 7 -4.04 11.17 -20.70
CA ILE A 7 -3.43 10.15 -19.84
C ILE A 7 -3.79 8.79 -20.46
N GLU A 8 -2.87 8.23 -21.20
CA GLU A 8 -2.98 6.89 -21.76
C GLU A 8 -3.21 5.88 -20.63
N LYS A 9 -4.38 5.24 -20.62
CA LYS A 9 -4.72 4.24 -19.61
C LYS A 9 -3.83 3.03 -19.82
N LYS A 10 -2.85 2.86 -18.95
CA LYS A 10 -1.97 1.69 -18.97
C LYS A 10 -2.80 0.42 -18.78
N LEU A 11 -2.77 -0.45 -19.78
CA LEU A 11 -3.33 -1.80 -19.67
C LEU A 11 -2.54 -2.61 -18.63
N PRO A 12 -3.22 -3.51 -17.90
CA PRO A 12 -2.56 -4.33 -16.90
C PRO A 12 -1.51 -5.24 -17.55
N ASN A 13 -0.41 -5.47 -16.85
CA ASN A 13 0.59 -6.43 -17.28
C ASN A 13 -0.06 -7.81 -17.38
N ARG A 14 -0.21 -8.29 -18.61
CA ARG A 14 -0.70 -9.63 -18.88
C ARG A 14 0.47 -10.60 -18.69
N VAL A 15 0.45 -11.33 -17.59
CA VAL A 15 1.46 -12.36 -17.32
C VAL A 15 0.87 -13.70 -17.73
N ASP A 16 1.10 -14.06 -18.99
CA ASP A 16 0.67 -15.33 -19.55
C ASP A 16 1.80 -16.36 -19.44
N GLY A 17 1.82 -17.11 -18.35
CA GLY A 17 2.71 -18.26 -18.17
C GLY A 17 1.92 -19.49 -17.78
N THR A 18 2.38 -20.67 -18.19
CA THR A 18 1.67 -21.94 -17.90
C THR A 18 1.50 -22.20 -16.41
N LEU A 19 2.46 -21.76 -15.58
CA LEU A 19 2.41 -21.88 -14.13
C LEU A 19 1.60 -20.77 -13.45
N ARG A 20 1.32 -19.65 -14.15
CA ARG A 20 0.54 -18.52 -13.63
C ARG A 20 -0.92 -18.52 -14.12
N LYS A 21 -1.38 -19.61 -14.70
CA LYS A 21 -2.77 -19.78 -15.13
C LYS A 21 -3.78 -19.59 -13.99
N PHE A 22 -3.34 -19.84 -12.76
CA PHE A 22 -4.12 -19.75 -11.53
C PHE A 22 -3.78 -18.51 -10.69
N ALA A 23 -3.05 -17.54 -11.24
CA ALA A 23 -2.77 -16.28 -10.55
C ALA A 23 -4.08 -15.60 -10.11
N LEU A 24 -4.09 -15.07 -8.91
CA LEU A 24 -5.19 -14.25 -8.42
C LEU A 24 -5.30 -12.99 -9.26
N ARG A 25 -6.46 -12.77 -9.86
CA ARG A 25 -6.71 -11.61 -10.72
C ARG A 25 -7.61 -10.62 -10.02
N VAL A 26 -7.20 -9.36 -10.03
CA VAL A 26 -8.11 -8.28 -9.65
C VAL A 26 -9.23 -8.14 -10.68
N PRO A 27 -10.46 -7.80 -10.25
CA PRO A 27 -11.57 -7.59 -11.18
C PRO A 27 -11.26 -6.50 -12.20
N GLU A 28 -11.62 -6.71 -13.48
CA GLU A 28 -11.32 -5.77 -14.57
C GLU A 28 -11.96 -4.39 -14.37
N CYS A 29 -13.08 -4.31 -13.64
CA CYS A 29 -13.73 -3.04 -13.34
C CYS A 29 -12.83 -2.04 -12.59
N ILE A 30 -11.83 -2.53 -11.85
CA ILE A 30 -10.86 -1.71 -11.11
C ILE A 30 -10.07 -0.78 -12.03
N TYR A 31 -9.81 -1.18 -13.27
CA TYR A 31 -9.07 -0.36 -14.22
C TYR A 31 -9.84 0.88 -14.70
N LYS A 32 -11.14 0.94 -14.46
CA LYS A 32 -11.99 2.11 -14.71
C LYS A 32 -11.85 3.19 -13.64
N CYS A 33 -11.31 2.84 -12.45
CA CYS A 33 -11.08 3.78 -11.36
C CYS A 33 -9.93 4.74 -11.70
N SER A 34 -9.95 5.93 -11.12
CA SER A 34 -8.88 6.92 -11.27
C SER A 34 -7.57 6.47 -10.62
N GLY A 35 -7.67 5.77 -9.47
CA GLY A 35 -6.51 5.35 -8.68
C GLY A 35 -5.78 6.53 -8.00
N ILE A 36 -4.67 6.22 -7.39
CA ILE A 36 -3.76 7.19 -6.76
C ILE A 36 -2.40 7.17 -7.46
N ILE A 37 -1.67 8.27 -7.40
CA ILE A 37 -0.31 8.33 -7.93
C ILE A 37 0.66 8.37 -6.75
N VAL A 38 1.56 7.39 -6.72
CA VAL A 38 2.62 7.29 -5.70
C VAL A 38 3.95 7.18 -6.43
N PHE A 39 4.86 8.12 -6.19
CA PHE A 39 6.17 8.21 -6.86
C PHE A 39 6.07 8.09 -8.40
N GLY A 40 5.12 8.78 -9.00
CA GLY A 40 4.90 8.75 -10.45
C GLY A 40 4.22 7.48 -10.98
N LYS A 41 3.98 6.47 -10.16
CA LYS A 41 3.28 5.24 -10.52
C LYS A 41 1.81 5.32 -10.12
N ARG A 42 0.91 5.04 -11.07
CA ARG A 42 -0.53 4.97 -10.79
C ARG A 42 -0.88 3.62 -10.18
N ILE A 43 -1.51 3.65 -9.02
CA ILE A 43 -1.98 2.49 -8.27
C ILE A 43 -3.51 2.50 -8.30
N LYS A 44 -4.13 1.48 -8.84
CA LYS A 44 -5.58 1.30 -8.92
C LYS A 44 -6.08 0.13 -8.08
N SER A 45 -5.18 -0.79 -7.74
CA SER A 45 -5.50 -1.99 -6.97
C SER A 45 -4.47 -2.22 -5.87
N LEU A 46 -4.98 -2.51 -4.69
CA LEU A 46 -4.19 -2.88 -3.51
C LEU A 46 -4.69 -4.24 -3.02
N VAL A 47 -3.79 -5.19 -2.87
CA VAL A 47 -4.12 -6.43 -2.18
C VAL A 47 -3.71 -6.34 -0.71
N PHE A 48 -4.63 -6.68 0.15
CA PHE A 48 -4.44 -6.70 1.60
C PHE A 48 -4.01 -8.11 2.00
N SER A 49 -2.72 -8.35 2.15
CA SER A 49 -2.21 -9.68 2.48
C SER A 49 -0.78 -9.66 3.00
N THR A 50 -0.47 -10.64 3.84
CA THR A 50 0.88 -11.00 4.26
C THR A 50 1.25 -12.43 3.84
N ASP A 51 0.38 -13.10 3.10
CA ASP A 51 0.65 -14.42 2.53
C ASP A 51 1.56 -14.28 1.30
N LEU A 52 2.76 -14.86 1.38
CA LEU A 52 3.76 -14.77 0.32
C LEU A 52 3.29 -15.43 -0.98
N SER A 53 2.46 -16.47 -0.90
CA SER A 53 1.93 -17.14 -2.08
C SER A 53 0.93 -16.26 -2.83
N ILE A 54 0.11 -15.52 -2.11
CA ILE A 54 -0.80 -14.52 -2.68
C ILE A 54 0.00 -13.37 -3.29
N ILE A 55 0.98 -12.84 -2.55
CA ILE A 55 1.82 -11.71 -2.97
C ILE A 55 2.54 -12.03 -4.28
N ARG A 56 3.06 -13.24 -4.44
CA ARG A 56 3.76 -13.68 -5.65
C ARG A 56 2.85 -13.95 -6.84
N ASN A 57 1.58 -14.21 -6.61
CA ASN A 57 0.65 -14.70 -7.64
C ASN A 57 -0.54 -13.77 -7.90
N VAL A 58 -0.53 -12.55 -7.38
CA VAL A 58 -1.57 -11.55 -7.64
C VAL A 58 -1.09 -10.54 -8.69
N ASN A 59 -2.03 -10.07 -9.53
CA ASN A 59 -1.77 -9.01 -10.50
C ASN A 59 -2.20 -7.61 -10.02
N ALA A 60 -2.26 -7.39 -8.71
CA ALA A 60 -2.52 -6.07 -8.15
C ALA A 60 -1.35 -5.11 -8.43
N ASP A 61 -1.63 -3.80 -8.35
CA ASP A 61 -0.61 -2.77 -8.55
C ASP A 61 0.31 -2.60 -7.35
N ALA A 62 -0.18 -2.92 -6.14
CA ALA A 62 0.59 -2.84 -4.91
C ALA A 62 0.03 -3.77 -3.82
N ILE A 63 0.80 -3.93 -2.76
CA ILE A 63 0.46 -4.72 -1.58
C ILE A 63 0.35 -3.81 -0.37
N MET A 64 -0.68 -4.02 0.43
CA MET A 64 -0.81 -3.45 1.76
C MET A 64 -0.62 -4.57 2.79
N ALA A 65 0.55 -4.60 3.40
CA ALA A 65 0.96 -5.64 4.34
C ALA A 65 0.72 -5.18 5.77
N VAL A 66 -0.49 -5.43 6.26
CA VAL A 66 -0.90 -5.13 7.64
C VAL A 66 -1.40 -6.41 8.30
N TYR A 67 -1.05 -6.62 9.56
CA TYR A 67 -1.45 -7.77 10.34
C TYR A 67 -1.72 -7.37 11.80
N PRO A 68 -2.51 -8.16 12.57
CA PRO A 68 -3.04 -7.74 13.88
C PRO A 68 -2.02 -7.80 15.02
N PHE A 69 -0.78 -8.10 14.75
CA PHE A 69 0.29 -8.15 15.74
C PHE A 69 1.22 -6.94 15.62
N THR A 70 2.04 -6.71 16.63
CA THR A 70 3.09 -5.69 16.55
C THR A 70 3.98 -5.94 15.34
N PRO A 71 4.16 -4.96 14.46
CA PRO A 71 4.99 -5.11 13.27
C PRO A 71 6.41 -5.56 13.63
N GLN A 72 6.94 -6.47 12.83
CA GLN A 72 8.27 -7.04 13.02
C GLN A 72 9.12 -6.84 11.76
N PRO A 73 10.30 -6.23 11.86
CA PRO A 73 11.17 -5.97 10.70
C PRO A 73 11.49 -7.20 9.86
N VAL A 74 11.64 -8.37 10.50
CA VAL A 74 11.93 -9.63 9.78
C VAL A 74 10.78 -10.05 8.86
N ILE A 75 9.54 -9.81 9.27
CA ILE A 75 8.36 -10.10 8.43
C ILE A 75 8.30 -9.10 7.27
N THR A 76 8.49 -7.81 7.55
CA THR A 76 8.57 -6.76 6.52
C THR A 76 9.63 -7.10 5.47
N GLN A 77 10.81 -7.51 5.91
CA GLN A 77 11.89 -7.91 5.01
C GLN A 77 11.50 -9.11 4.13
N ALA A 78 10.86 -10.12 4.70
CA ALA A 78 10.40 -11.27 3.94
C ALA A 78 9.36 -10.90 2.87
N LEU A 79 8.43 -10.02 3.21
CA LEU A 79 7.41 -9.52 2.28
C LEU A 79 8.05 -8.72 1.14
N LEU A 80 8.96 -7.82 1.45
CA LEU A 80 9.69 -7.00 0.47
C LEU A 80 10.55 -7.86 -0.46
N THR A 81 11.19 -8.90 0.07
CA THR A 81 12.00 -9.84 -0.72
C THR A 81 11.13 -10.67 -1.67
N ALA A 82 9.93 -11.04 -1.24
CA ALA A 82 9.03 -11.84 -2.06
C ALA A 82 8.25 -11.02 -3.10
N ALA A 83 7.99 -9.75 -2.84
CA ALA A 83 7.14 -8.92 -3.69
C ALA A 83 7.87 -8.37 -4.90
N ASP A 84 7.25 -8.50 -6.10
CA ASP A 84 7.71 -7.84 -7.32
C ASP A 84 7.01 -6.49 -7.57
N ILE A 85 6.07 -6.12 -6.71
CA ILE A 85 5.25 -4.90 -6.78
C ILE A 85 5.41 -4.08 -5.51
N PRO A 86 5.09 -2.78 -5.53
CA PRO A 86 5.20 -1.91 -4.37
C PRO A 86 4.52 -2.45 -3.12
N VAL A 87 5.20 -2.36 -1.98
CA VAL A 87 4.67 -2.79 -0.68
C VAL A 87 4.50 -1.59 0.24
N PHE A 88 3.31 -1.46 0.78
CA PHE A 88 2.98 -0.56 1.89
C PHE A 88 2.95 -1.37 3.17
N SER A 89 3.88 -1.10 4.08
CA SER A 89 4.06 -1.88 5.31
C SER A 89 3.33 -1.28 6.49
N GLY A 90 2.58 -2.09 7.23
CA GLY A 90 2.02 -1.70 8.51
C GLY A 90 3.11 -1.48 9.56
N VAL A 91 3.11 -0.32 10.21
CA VAL A 91 4.14 0.06 11.17
C VAL A 91 3.61 0.39 12.55
N GLY A 92 2.30 0.41 12.72
CA GLY A 92 1.71 0.67 14.03
C GLY A 92 0.28 1.15 13.98
N GLY A 93 -0.16 1.63 15.12
CA GLY A 93 -1.53 1.98 15.45
C GLY A 93 -2.07 1.05 16.53
N GLY A 94 -3.11 1.47 17.26
CA GLY A 94 -3.60 0.71 18.39
C GLY A 94 -2.55 0.57 19.51
N LEU A 95 -2.07 -0.65 19.77
CA LEU A 95 -1.08 -0.92 20.84
C LEU A 95 0.35 -0.52 20.47
N THR A 96 0.68 -0.36 19.20
CA THR A 96 2.01 0.03 18.73
C THR A 96 1.99 1.51 18.34
N GLN A 97 2.36 2.37 19.29
CA GLN A 97 2.31 3.82 19.13
C GLN A 97 3.62 4.52 19.50
N GLY A 98 3.65 5.84 19.37
CA GLY A 98 4.75 6.70 19.74
C GLY A 98 6.05 6.36 19.03
N GLN A 99 7.16 6.45 19.76
CA GLN A 99 8.51 6.24 19.21
C GLN A 99 8.70 4.86 18.57
N ARG A 100 7.98 3.84 19.05
CA ARG A 100 8.06 2.50 18.45
C ARG A 100 7.52 2.48 17.03
N ALA A 101 6.37 3.11 16.78
CA ALA A 101 5.81 3.21 15.44
C ALA A 101 6.70 4.03 14.50
N ILE A 102 7.30 5.12 15.00
CA ILE A 102 8.27 5.93 14.26
C ILE A 102 9.48 5.09 13.85
N ASN A 103 10.07 4.36 14.79
CA ASN A 103 11.22 3.50 14.52
C ASN A 103 10.89 2.41 13.49
N LEU A 104 9.71 1.80 13.59
CA LEU A 104 9.25 0.80 12.62
C LEU A 104 9.04 1.41 11.23
N ALA A 105 8.54 2.64 11.15
CA ALA A 105 8.40 3.35 9.88
C ALA A 105 9.76 3.61 9.23
N MET A 106 10.74 4.07 10.00
CA MET A 106 12.12 4.26 9.52
C MET A 106 12.74 2.94 9.05
N PHE A 107 12.55 1.85 9.81
CA PHE A 107 13.03 0.54 9.42
C PHE A 107 12.40 0.06 8.10
N ALA A 108 11.08 0.19 7.96
CA ALA A 108 10.38 -0.19 6.75
C ALA A 108 10.90 0.57 5.52
N GLU A 109 11.14 1.89 5.68
CA GLU A 109 11.72 2.72 4.63
C GLU A 109 13.12 2.23 4.25
N MET A 110 14.00 2.02 5.24
CA MET A 110 15.37 1.53 5.02
C MET A 110 15.42 0.15 4.37
N GLN A 111 14.41 -0.68 4.61
CA GLN A 111 14.25 -1.99 3.96
C GLN A 111 13.70 -1.90 2.53
N GLY A 112 13.26 -0.72 2.08
CA GLY A 112 12.76 -0.50 0.74
C GLY A 112 11.24 -0.55 0.59
N ALA A 113 10.48 -0.42 1.67
CA ALA A 113 9.04 -0.26 1.57
C ALA A 113 8.67 1.00 0.78
N THR A 114 7.68 0.90 -0.09
CA THR A 114 7.19 2.04 -0.88
C THR A 114 6.46 3.06 -0.02
N GLY A 115 5.89 2.60 1.09
CA GLY A 115 5.20 3.42 2.05
C GLY A 115 4.89 2.67 3.32
N VAL A 116 4.33 3.40 4.29
CA VAL A 116 3.94 2.85 5.56
C VAL A 116 2.45 3.08 5.82
N VAL A 117 1.84 2.17 6.56
CA VAL A 117 0.44 2.23 6.96
C VAL A 117 0.37 2.36 8.48
N LEU A 118 -0.35 3.36 8.93
CA LEU A 118 -0.67 3.55 10.34
C LEU A 118 -2.16 3.30 10.54
N ASN A 119 -2.50 2.42 11.47
CA ASN A 119 -3.89 2.15 11.85
C ASN A 119 -4.34 3.14 12.93
N ASP A 120 -5.61 3.53 12.91
CA ASP A 120 -6.21 4.26 14.02
C ASP A 120 -6.54 3.31 15.20
N PRO A 121 -6.49 3.80 16.44
CA PRO A 121 -6.07 5.14 16.84
C PRO A 121 -4.55 5.34 16.80
N THR A 122 -4.11 6.47 16.26
CA THR A 122 -2.70 6.86 16.22
C THR A 122 -2.54 8.26 16.78
N SER A 123 -1.56 8.46 17.68
CA SER A 123 -1.31 9.78 18.26
C SER A 123 -0.86 10.80 17.19
N ASN A 124 -1.20 12.07 17.41
CA ASN A 124 -0.83 13.15 16.48
C ASN A 124 0.70 13.34 16.35
N GLU A 125 1.48 12.84 17.29
CA GLU A 125 2.94 12.89 17.25
C GLU A 125 3.54 11.95 16.20
N VAL A 126 2.87 10.83 15.93
CA VAL A 126 3.33 9.82 14.96
C VAL A 126 2.87 10.16 13.54
N ARG A 127 1.70 10.80 13.40
CA ARG A 127 1.10 11.15 12.10
C ARG A 127 2.01 12.01 11.22
N PRO A 128 2.64 13.09 11.70
CA PRO A 128 3.51 13.91 10.86
C PRO A 128 4.74 13.16 10.34
N PHE A 129 5.27 12.24 11.11
CA PHE A 129 6.47 11.48 10.74
C PHE A 129 6.19 10.47 9.61
N GLY A 130 5.04 9.79 9.68
CA GLY A 130 4.58 8.93 8.59
C GLY A 130 4.08 9.70 7.37
N ALA A 131 3.56 10.92 7.57
CA ALA A 131 2.98 11.76 6.53
C ALA A 131 4.01 12.53 5.70
N THR A 132 5.26 12.65 6.16
CA THR A 132 6.28 13.48 5.48
C THR A 132 6.62 12.94 4.08
N GLN A 133 6.44 11.65 3.85
CA GLN A 133 6.60 11.03 2.52
C GLN A 133 5.28 10.69 1.82
N HIS A 134 4.14 10.70 2.53
CA HIS A 134 2.85 10.23 1.99
C HIS A 134 1.68 11.16 2.28
N ARG A 135 1.88 12.47 2.18
CA ARG A 135 0.82 13.47 2.40
C ARG A 135 -0.45 13.20 1.58
N CYS A 136 -0.33 12.56 0.41
CA CYS A 136 -1.47 12.24 -0.46
C CYS A 136 -2.34 11.08 0.04
N TRP A 137 -1.81 10.18 0.87
CA TRP A 137 -2.56 9.00 1.33
C TRP A 137 -3.51 9.33 2.48
N ASN A 138 -3.05 10.12 3.44
CA ASN A 138 -3.84 10.43 4.63
C ASN A 138 -5.05 11.35 4.34
N GLU A 139 -4.96 12.22 3.34
CA GLU A 139 -6.07 13.11 2.99
C GLU A 139 -7.22 12.38 2.25
N GLN A 140 -6.91 11.32 1.49
CA GLN A 140 -7.93 10.59 0.74
C GLN A 140 -8.59 9.45 1.51
N VAL A 141 -7.90 8.84 2.46
CA VAL A 141 -8.46 7.75 3.27
C VAL A 141 -9.13 8.28 4.55
N GLY A 142 -8.64 9.37 5.12
CA GLY A 142 -9.26 10.02 6.28
C GLY A 142 -10.60 10.71 6.00
N GLY A 143 -10.86 11.09 4.75
CA GLY A 143 -12.11 11.74 4.35
C GLY A 143 -13.32 10.78 4.22
N ALA A 144 -13.09 9.49 4.08
CA ALA A 144 -14.17 8.52 3.88
C ALA A 144 -14.82 8.03 5.18
N SER A 145 -14.24 8.29 6.35
CA SER A 145 -14.76 7.79 7.63
C SER A 145 -15.57 8.82 8.42
N ALA A 146 -15.62 10.08 7.97
CA ALA A 146 -16.32 11.15 8.70
C ALA A 146 -17.82 11.25 8.38
N ASP A 147 -18.30 10.67 7.29
CA ASP A 147 -19.70 10.83 6.84
C ASP A 147 -20.61 9.62 7.13
N ALA A 148 -20.16 8.64 7.93
CA ALA A 148 -20.95 7.46 8.25
C ALA A 148 -21.63 7.52 9.64
N GLN A 149 -21.66 8.67 10.32
CA GLN A 149 -22.42 8.88 11.57
C GLN A 149 -23.20 10.19 11.49
N SER A 150 -24.33 10.13 10.80
CA SER A 150 -25.46 11.04 10.97
C SER A 150 -26.74 10.27 10.83
#